data_8a5e1d2803f534cbff586dede3dd3cce
#
_entry.id   8a5e1d2803f534cbff586dede3dd3cce
#
_cell.length_a   1.000
_cell.length_b   1.000
_cell.length_c   1.000
_cell.angle_alpha   90.00
_cell.angle_beta   90.00
_cell.angle_gamma   90.00
#
_symmetry.space_group_name_H-M   'P 1'
#
loop_
_entity.id
_entity.type
_entity.pdbx_description
1 polymer ?
#
loop_
_entity_poly.entity_id
_entity_poly.type
_entity_poly.pdbx_seq_one_letter_code
_entity_poly.pdbx_strand_id
1 'polypeptide(L)'
;MEDLDHRVAVVGAGYAGMAAAVTLADAGVRVVVFESGAVPGGRARRVHAHGHDLDNGQHILIGAYTELLRLMQRVGVPADAVLRLPLELRYADGFVFRSLWLPAPLGLLGGLLALRNVSIAERLGAVRLMRSLKRRGFRFEPDIPVEKLLETHGQGGRIGDYLWRPLCVAALNTPPQQASAQVFAAVLRDSLAGSQDASDLVLPRVDLSQLFPERAAEYVRKRGGEVRTGETVHGIEPGLRIAGESFSQVILAVAPYQLKPFAALLGNLPDYTYQPIYTCYLQYPERVTLPSPMLGLSAGLVQWVFDRDALGGTPGLVSCMISAEGAHQHMAHPELAAICHGELAQVVKALPPPKWSQVVAEKRATITCSPGIERPAQETPTPGLLLAGDYTDPEYPPVLEAAVRSGVRAARKILAATPRRSS
;
A
#
# COMPACT_ATOMS: atom_id res chain seq x y z
N MET A 1 12.60 12.44 40.40
CA MET A 1 11.38 12.73 39.65
C MET A 1 11.82 12.61 38.18
N GLU A 2 11.71 11.40 37.60
CA GLU A 2 12.10 11.13 36.23
C GLU A 2 11.26 11.97 35.27
N ASP A 3 11.89 12.42 34.20
CA ASP A 3 11.40 13.33 33.17
C ASP A 3 10.18 12.71 32.43
N LEU A 4 9.02 12.65 33.09
CA LEU A 4 7.74 12.17 32.53
C LEU A 4 7.20 13.11 31.44
N ASP A 5 7.84 14.28 31.24
CA ASP A 5 7.27 15.38 30.47
C ASP A 5 7.30 15.21 28.94
N HIS A 6 7.94 14.15 28.39
CA HIS A 6 8.01 13.99 26.91
C HIS A 6 7.99 12.55 26.42
N ARG A 7 7.20 11.68 27.06
CA ARG A 7 6.97 10.31 26.52
C ARG A 7 5.75 10.30 25.62
N VAL A 8 5.90 9.75 24.44
CA VAL A 8 4.81 9.58 23.45
C VAL A 8 4.51 8.11 23.28
N ALA A 9 3.23 7.72 23.38
CA ALA A 9 2.79 6.38 23.02
C ALA A 9 2.36 6.33 21.56
N VAL A 10 2.69 5.22 20.88
CA VAL A 10 2.17 4.88 19.55
C VAL A 10 1.48 3.52 19.66
N VAL A 11 0.20 3.48 19.34
CA VAL A 11 -0.60 2.24 19.38
C VAL A 11 -0.73 1.69 17.97
N GLY A 12 -0.09 0.55 17.71
CA GLY A 12 0.04 -0.12 16.41
C GLY A 12 1.41 0.06 15.78
N ALA A 13 2.11 -1.06 15.50
CA ALA A 13 3.40 -1.10 14.82
C ALA A 13 3.28 -1.40 13.33
N GLY A 14 2.20 -0.94 12.68
CA GLY A 14 2.08 -0.90 11.23
C GLY A 14 2.96 0.21 10.61
N TYR A 15 2.93 0.35 9.31
CA TYR A 15 3.74 1.35 8.58
C TYR A 15 3.50 2.79 9.09
N ALA A 16 2.27 3.17 9.42
CA ALA A 16 1.96 4.48 9.97
C ALA A 16 2.58 4.70 11.36
N GLY A 17 2.39 3.75 12.27
CA GLY A 17 2.91 3.84 13.64
C GLY A 17 4.42 3.83 13.68
N MET A 18 5.06 2.95 12.90
CA MET A 18 6.52 2.90 12.82
C MET A 18 7.13 4.15 12.17
N ALA A 19 6.45 4.74 11.17
CA ALA A 19 6.87 6.03 10.59
C ALA A 19 6.77 7.18 11.61
N ALA A 20 5.71 7.20 12.42
CA ALA A 20 5.58 8.16 13.50
C ALA A 20 6.69 7.96 14.55
N ALA A 21 6.91 6.72 14.98
CA ALA A 21 7.91 6.38 15.99
C ALA A 21 9.33 6.75 15.56
N VAL A 22 9.72 6.44 14.31
CA VAL A 22 11.03 6.84 13.75
C VAL A 22 11.17 8.37 13.72
N THR A 23 10.12 9.08 13.30
CA THR A 23 10.15 10.55 13.20
C THR A 23 10.31 11.21 14.57
N LEU A 24 9.63 10.70 15.59
CA LEU A 24 9.74 11.18 16.97
C LEU A 24 11.10 10.83 17.58
N ALA A 25 11.58 9.60 17.38
CA ALA A 25 12.89 9.17 17.88
C ALA A 25 14.05 9.95 17.24
N ASP A 26 13.92 10.35 15.96
CA ASP A 26 14.87 11.24 15.28
C ASP A 26 14.97 12.63 15.94
N ALA A 27 13.89 13.10 16.54
CA ALA A 27 13.82 14.36 17.26
C ALA A 27 14.20 14.23 18.76
N GLY A 28 14.64 13.04 19.19
CA GLY A 28 15.02 12.78 20.59
C GLY A 28 13.85 12.57 21.55
N VAL A 29 12.64 12.37 21.05
CA VAL A 29 11.46 12.08 21.86
C VAL A 29 11.48 10.61 22.28
N ARG A 30 11.22 10.33 23.57
CA ARG A 30 11.10 8.97 24.09
C ARG A 30 9.76 8.36 23.64
N VAL A 31 9.82 7.33 22.80
CA VAL A 31 8.65 6.68 22.19
C VAL A 31 8.45 5.29 22.77
N VAL A 32 7.21 4.94 23.08
CA VAL A 32 6.78 3.57 23.39
C VAL A 32 5.74 3.15 22.37
N VAL A 33 6.08 2.11 21.60
CA VAL A 33 5.17 1.53 20.59
C VAL A 33 4.54 0.27 21.16
N PHE A 34 3.21 0.17 21.13
CA PHE A 34 2.43 -1.00 21.51
C PHE A 34 1.91 -1.71 20.26
N GLU A 35 2.15 -3.00 20.15
CA GLU A 35 1.70 -3.84 19.03
C GLU A 35 1.08 -5.13 19.56
N SER A 36 -0.16 -5.40 19.14
CA SER A 36 -0.89 -6.61 19.55
C SER A 36 -0.32 -7.91 18.95
N GLY A 37 0.23 -7.81 17.74
CA GLY A 37 0.83 -8.94 17.04
C GLY A 37 2.26 -9.22 17.52
N ALA A 38 2.73 -10.45 17.28
CA ALA A 38 4.13 -10.82 17.53
C ALA A 38 5.10 -10.18 16.52
N VAL A 39 4.60 -9.86 15.30
CA VAL A 39 5.39 -9.33 14.19
C VAL A 39 4.87 -7.95 13.82
N PRO A 40 5.72 -6.91 13.78
CA PRO A 40 5.32 -5.59 13.32
C PRO A 40 5.07 -5.58 11.81
N GLY A 41 4.22 -4.63 11.36
CA GLY A 41 3.87 -4.45 9.95
C GLY A 41 2.37 -4.25 9.70
N GLY A 42 1.52 -4.60 10.66
CA GLY A 42 0.07 -4.45 10.57
C GLY A 42 -0.52 -5.29 9.42
N ARG A 43 -1.24 -4.67 8.49
CA ARG A 43 -1.78 -5.35 7.29
C ARG A 43 -0.71 -5.77 6.30
N ALA A 44 0.42 -5.10 6.27
CA ALA A 44 1.59 -5.43 5.45
C ALA A 44 2.68 -6.06 6.32
N ARG A 45 2.45 -7.30 6.75
CA ARG A 45 3.36 -8.06 7.63
C ARG A 45 3.72 -9.40 7.05
N ARG A 46 4.80 -9.96 7.57
CA ARG A 46 5.16 -11.35 7.35
C ARG A 46 4.13 -12.30 7.96
N VAL A 47 3.87 -13.39 7.26
CA VAL A 47 3.15 -14.58 7.74
C VAL A 47 4.01 -15.81 7.49
N HIS A 48 4.02 -16.76 8.42
CA HIS A 48 4.79 -17.98 8.29
C HIS A 48 3.87 -19.14 7.87
N ALA A 49 4.19 -19.80 6.77
CA ALA A 49 3.47 -20.98 6.31
C ALA A 49 4.39 -21.93 5.53
N HIS A 50 4.21 -23.25 5.69
CA HIS A 50 4.99 -24.30 5.02
C HIS A 50 6.52 -24.17 5.18
N GLY A 51 6.99 -23.61 6.31
CA GLY A 51 8.42 -23.37 6.55
C GLY A 51 8.99 -22.15 5.80
N HIS A 52 8.16 -21.32 5.21
CA HIS A 52 8.54 -20.10 4.47
C HIS A 52 7.96 -18.85 5.11
N ASP A 53 8.72 -17.76 5.02
CA ASP A 53 8.24 -16.43 5.31
C ASP A 53 7.59 -15.85 4.05
N LEU A 54 6.30 -15.61 4.15
CA LEU A 54 5.44 -15.04 3.09
C LEU A 54 4.91 -13.69 3.55
N ASP A 55 4.35 -12.91 2.63
CA ASP A 55 3.65 -11.68 2.97
C ASP A 55 2.15 -11.91 3.18
N ASN A 56 1.52 -11.12 4.06
CA ASN A 56 0.06 -11.08 4.23
C ASN A 56 -0.66 -10.56 2.97
N GLY A 57 0.06 -10.19 1.94
CA GLY A 57 -0.38 -9.77 0.63
C GLY A 57 0.80 -9.26 -0.17
N GLN A 58 0.88 -9.62 -1.46
CA GLN A 58 1.92 -9.11 -2.34
C GLN A 58 1.76 -7.59 -2.51
N HIS A 59 2.83 -6.85 -2.28
CA HIS A 59 2.84 -5.39 -2.46
C HIS A 59 3.82 -4.98 -3.55
N ILE A 60 3.45 -3.93 -4.25
CA ILE A 60 4.30 -3.18 -5.17
C ILE A 60 4.41 -1.77 -4.60
N LEU A 61 5.62 -1.26 -4.49
CA LEU A 61 5.88 0.14 -4.24
C LEU A 61 6.20 0.82 -5.56
N ILE A 62 6.10 2.13 -5.60
CA ILE A 62 6.49 2.93 -6.76
C ILE A 62 7.46 4.04 -6.35
N GLY A 63 8.19 4.59 -7.31
CA GLY A 63 9.14 5.66 -7.06
C GLY A 63 8.51 6.93 -6.43
N ALA A 64 7.20 7.14 -6.63
CA ALA A 64 6.44 8.22 -6.00
C ALA A 64 6.22 8.03 -4.48
N TYR A 65 6.57 6.88 -3.89
CA TYR A 65 6.48 6.64 -2.44
C TYR A 65 7.67 7.31 -1.71
N THR A 66 7.73 8.63 -1.81
CA THR A 66 8.91 9.41 -1.40
C THR A 66 9.17 9.38 0.10
N GLU A 67 8.14 9.43 0.95
CA GLU A 67 8.31 9.40 2.40
C GLU A 67 8.68 7.98 2.88
N LEU A 68 8.06 6.94 2.32
CA LEU A 68 8.41 5.57 2.66
C LEU A 68 9.86 5.26 2.26
N LEU A 69 10.26 5.57 1.02
CA LEU A 69 11.62 5.34 0.54
C LEU A 69 12.65 6.13 1.35
N ARG A 70 12.35 7.37 1.73
CA ARG A 70 13.18 8.19 2.61
C ARG A 70 13.35 7.55 4.00
N LEU A 71 12.27 7.07 4.60
CA LEU A 71 12.34 6.41 5.92
C LEU A 71 13.03 5.05 5.84
N MET A 72 12.83 4.27 4.78
CA MET A 72 13.57 3.02 4.54
C MET A 72 15.09 3.29 4.55
N GLN A 73 15.53 4.30 3.80
CA GLN A 73 16.93 4.72 3.80
C GLN A 73 17.38 5.16 5.20
N ARG A 74 16.53 5.93 5.91
CA ARG A 74 16.84 6.43 7.28
C ARG A 74 17.07 5.31 8.28
N VAL A 75 16.30 4.22 8.21
CA VAL A 75 16.44 3.08 9.12
C VAL A 75 17.45 2.04 8.64
N GLY A 76 18.15 2.31 7.54
CA GLY A 76 19.23 1.46 7.02
C GLY A 76 18.75 0.23 6.25
N VAL A 77 17.65 0.35 5.50
CA VAL A 77 17.24 -0.69 4.54
C VAL A 77 18.29 -0.79 3.43
N PRO A 78 18.87 -1.97 3.16
CA PRO A 78 19.84 -2.15 2.08
C PRO A 78 19.20 -1.88 0.71
N ALA A 79 19.99 -1.36 -0.23
CA ALA A 79 19.49 -1.06 -1.57
C ALA A 79 19.02 -2.30 -2.34
N ASP A 80 19.61 -3.45 -2.06
CA ASP A 80 19.26 -4.75 -2.66
C ASP A 80 18.01 -5.40 -2.04
N ALA A 81 17.46 -4.83 -0.97
CA ALA A 81 16.18 -5.27 -0.40
C ALA A 81 14.97 -5.01 -1.33
N VAL A 82 15.17 -4.26 -2.41
CA VAL A 82 14.18 -3.99 -3.44
C VAL A 82 14.77 -4.16 -4.84
N LEU A 83 13.95 -4.57 -5.78
CA LEU A 83 14.23 -4.53 -7.21
C LEU A 83 13.52 -3.33 -7.81
N ARG A 84 14.27 -2.35 -8.33
CA ARG A 84 13.71 -1.17 -8.98
C ARG A 84 13.75 -1.36 -10.50
N LEU A 85 12.61 -1.22 -11.16
CA LEU A 85 12.43 -1.38 -12.60
C LEU A 85 11.67 -0.18 -13.16
N PRO A 86 12.00 0.28 -14.38
CA PRO A 86 11.15 1.22 -15.10
C PRO A 86 9.71 0.70 -15.22
N LEU A 87 8.72 1.59 -15.24
CA LEU A 87 7.33 1.20 -15.42
C LEU A 87 7.14 0.41 -16.72
N GLU A 88 6.90 -0.87 -16.55
CA GLU A 88 6.46 -1.78 -17.61
C GLU A 88 5.30 -2.64 -17.10
N LEU A 89 4.17 -2.59 -17.79
CA LEU A 89 3.06 -3.52 -17.60
C LEU A 89 3.07 -4.52 -18.74
N ARG A 90 3.40 -5.74 -18.41
CA ARG A 90 3.48 -6.86 -19.38
C ARG A 90 2.39 -7.87 -19.07
N TYR A 91 1.63 -8.24 -20.08
CA TYR A 91 0.58 -9.24 -19.99
C TYR A 91 0.94 -10.51 -20.75
N ALA A 92 0.37 -11.62 -20.33
CA ALA A 92 0.64 -12.94 -20.88
C ALA A 92 0.20 -13.07 -22.36
N ASP A 93 -0.82 -12.33 -22.78
CA ASP A 93 -1.33 -12.29 -24.17
C ASP A 93 -0.50 -11.41 -25.12
N GLY A 94 0.63 -10.87 -24.64
CA GLY A 94 1.56 -10.07 -25.42
C GLY A 94 1.29 -8.57 -25.42
N PHE A 95 0.29 -8.08 -24.66
CA PHE A 95 0.17 -6.63 -24.45
C PHE A 95 1.34 -6.14 -23.56
N VAL A 96 1.99 -5.06 -23.98
CA VAL A 96 3.06 -4.41 -23.21
C VAL A 96 2.87 -2.90 -23.26
N PHE A 97 2.74 -2.29 -22.10
CA PHE A 97 2.90 -0.84 -21.92
C PHE A 97 4.25 -0.58 -21.24
N ARG A 98 5.03 0.32 -21.82
CA ARG A 98 6.31 0.76 -21.26
C ARG A 98 6.41 2.28 -21.35
N SER A 99 6.76 2.94 -20.24
CA SER A 99 7.16 4.33 -20.26
C SER A 99 8.48 4.47 -21.02
N LEU A 100 8.61 5.50 -21.87
CA LEU A 100 9.87 5.77 -22.55
C LEU A 100 10.84 6.49 -21.61
N TRP A 101 12.14 6.29 -21.85
CA TRP A 101 13.20 6.97 -21.08
C TRP A 101 13.33 8.44 -21.54
N LEU A 102 12.33 9.24 -21.21
CA LEU A 102 12.25 10.67 -21.49
C LEU A 102 11.81 11.40 -20.23
N PRO A 103 12.19 12.69 -20.03
CA PRO A 103 11.71 13.48 -18.92
C PRO A 103 10.17 13.50 -18.85
N ALA A 104 9.63 13.50 -17.62
CA ALA A 104 8.19 13.61 -17.42
C ALA A 104 7.66 14.95 -17.99
N PRO A 105 6.49 14.99 -18.63
CA PRO A 105 5.55 13.88 -18.88
C PRO A 105 5.80 13.15 -20.23
N LEU A 106 6.90 13.45 -20.94
CA LEU A 106 7.14 12.95 -22.30
C LEU A 106 7.33 11.43 -22.37
N GLY A 107 7.92 10.85 -21.33
CA GLY A 107 8.12 9.39 -21.23
C GLY A 107 6.80 8.64 -21.25
N LEU A 108 5.84 9.05 -20.43
CA LEU A 108 4.50 8.48 -20.42
C LEU A 108 3.75 8.71 -21.72
N LEU A 109 3.73 9.96 -22.20
CA LEU A 109 3.03 10.32 -23.44
C LEU A 109 3.60 9.54 -24.64
N GLY A 110 4.92 9.41 -24.73
CA GLY A 110 5.57 8.60 -25.73
C GLY A 110 5.22 7.12 -25.63
N GLY A 111 5.18 6.56 -24.41
CA GLY A 111 4.74 5.20 -24.16
C GLY A 111 3.29 4.97 -24.60
N LEU A 112 2.37 5.90 -24.30
CA LEU A 112 0.97 5.83 -24.72
C LEU A 112 0.83 5.87 -26.26
N LEU A 113 1.60 6.71 -26.94
CA LEU A 113 1.58 6.81 -28.40
C LEU A 113 2.24 5.59 -29.08
N ALA A 114 3.21 4.96 -28.40
CA ALA A 114 3.91 3.78 -28.90
C ALA A 114 3.17 2.46 -28.69
N LEU A 115 2.03 2.46 -27.97
CA LEU A 115 1.24 1.26 -27.70
C LEU A 115 0.89 0.52 -29.00
N ARG A 116 1.17 -0.78 -29.02
CA ARG A 116 0.76 -1.68 -30.12
C ARG A 116 -0.62 -2.27 -29.82
N ASN A 117 -1.35 -2.64 -30.88
CA ASN A 117 -2.67 -3.26 -30.77
C ASN A 117 -3.73 -2.40 -30.02
N VAL A 118 -3.56 -1.08 -30.03
CA VAL A 118 -4.51 -0.08 -29.53
C VAL A 118 -4.78 0.90 -30.66
N SER A 119 -6.02 1.30 -30.85
CA SER A 119 -6.40 2.22 -31.93
C SER A 119 -5.75 3.61 -31.77
N ILE A 120 -5.54 4.31 -32.87
CA ILE A 120 -5.04 5.70 -32.84
C ILE A 120 -6.00 6.60 -32.02
N ALA A 121 -7.31 6.37 -32.13
CA ALA A 121 -8.31 7.13 -31.41
C ALA A 121 -8.15 6.97 -29.87
N GLU A 122 -7.92 5.75 -29.37
CA GLU A 122 -7.67 5.48 -27.96
C GLU A 122 -6.35 6.12 -27.47
N ARG A 123 -5.27 6.04 -28.25
CA ARG A 123 -3.98 6.69 -27.91
C ARG A 123 -4.12 8.20 -27.79
N LEU A 124 -4.79 8.84 -28.76
CA LEU A 124 -5.05 10.26 -28.72
C LEU A 124 -6.04 10.64 -27.59
N GLY A 125 -6.99 9.74 -27.30
CA GLY A 125 -7.90 9.84 -26.15
C GLY A 125 -7.14 9.86 -24.83
N ALA A 126 -6.14 8.98 -24.65
CA ALA A 126 -5.30 8.96 -23.47
C ALA A 126 -4.52 10.26 -23.27
N VAL A 127 -3.96 10.81 -24.35
CA VAL A 127 -3.29 12.12 -24.29
C VAL A 127 -4.28 13.25 -23.93
N ARG A 128 -5.52 13.19 -24.48
CA ARG A 128 -6.57 14.15 -24.13
C ARG A 128 -7.01 14.03 -22.67
N LEU A 129 -7.14 12.79 -22.16
CA LEU A 129 -7.42 12.54 -20.75
C LEU A 129 -6.34 13.19 -19.86
N MET A 130 -5.08 12.91 -20.07
CA MET A 130 -3.97 13.47 -19.27
C MET A 130 -3.93 15.01 -19.35
N ARG A 131 -4.17 15.59 -20.53
CA ARG A 131 -4.28 17.06 -20.69
C ARG A 131 -5.49 17.63 -19.95
N SER A 132 -6.62 16.94 -19.98
CA SER A 132 -7.84 17.34 -19.26
C SER A 132 -7.59 17.36 -17.75
N LEU A 133 -6.98 16.28 -17.21
CA LEU A 133 -6.60 16.20 -15.80
C LEU A 133 -5.65 17.33 -15.40
N LYS A 134 -4.62 17.58 -16.20
CA LYS A 134 -3.66 18.68 -15.94
C LYS A 134 -4.33 20.05 -15.94
N ARG A 135 -5.24 20.32 -16.90
CA ARG A 135 -5.99 21.59 -16.97
C ARG A 135 -6.90 21.81 -15.77
N ARG A 136 -7.47 20.74 -15.21
CA ARG A 136 -8.30 20.76 -13.99
C ARG A 136 -7.46 20.78 -12.70
N GLY A 137 -6.13 20.80 -12.78
CA GLY A 137 -5.27 20.66 -11.62
C GLY A 137 -5.46 19.33 -10.89
N PHE A 138 -5.85 18.28 -11.61
CA PHE A 138 -6.17 16.95 -11.07
C PHE A 138 -7.28 16.99 -10.00
N ARG A 139 -8.28 17.87 -10.17
CA ARG A 139 -9.41 18.02 -9.25
C ARG A 139 -10.74 17.71 -9.93
N PHE A 140 -11.65 17.14 -9.14
CA PHE A 140 -13.01 16.81 -9.54
C PHE A 140 -14.00 17.35 -8.51
N GLU A 141 -14.91 18.19 -8.96
CA GLU A 141 -16.06 18.69 -8.21
C GLU A 141 -17.28 18.72 -9.13
N PRO A 142 -18.29 17.87 -8.88
CA PRO A 142 -18.30 16.75 -7.93
C PRO A 142 -17.33 15.63 -8.34
N ASP A 143 -16.92 14.81 -7.36
CA ASP A 143 -16.17 13.59 -7.64
C ASP A 143 -17.05 12.56 -8.34
N ILE A 144 -16.47 11.76 -9.22
CA ILE A 144 -17.18 10.78 -10.07
C ILE A 144 -16.45 9.43 -10.05
N PRO A 145 -17.14 8.33 -10.43
CA PRO A 145 -16.45 7.06 -10.63
C PRO A 145 -15.39 7.12 -11.73
N VAL A 146 -14.28 6.38 -11.56
CA VAL A 146 -13.19 6.24 -12.55
C VAL A 146 -13.76 5.73 -13.88
N GLU A 147 -14.67 4.75 -13.88
CA GLU A 147 -15.28 4.22 -15.10
C GLU A 147 -15.95 5.34 -15.91
N LYS A 148 -16.70 6.24 -15.25
CA LYS A 148 -17.32 7.40 -15.88
C LYS A 148 -16.31 8.37 -16.47
N LEU A 149 -15.17 8.57 -15.79
CA LEU A 149 -14.06 9.36 -16.32
C LEU A 149 -13.49 8.75 -17.60
N LEU A 150 -13.27 7.43 -17.61
CA LEU A 150 -12.73 6.70 -18.77
C LEU A 150 -13.70 6.75 -19.96
N GLU A 151 -14.99 6.48 -19.75
CA GLU A 151 -16.04 6.58 -20.77
C GLU A 151 -16.08 7.97 -21.42
N THR A 152 -16.09 9.01 -20.60
CA THR A 152 -16.17 10.41 -21.07
C THR A 152 -15.01 10.80 -21.99
N HIS A 153 -13.85 10.13 -21.84
CA HIS A 153 -12.66 10.38 -22.64
C HIS A 153 -12.40 9.31 -23.71
N GLY A 154 -13.35 8.40 -23.95
CA GLY A 154 -13.20 7.31 -24.93
C GLY A 154 -12.09 6.33 -24.56
N GLN A 155 -11.91 6.07 -23.27
CA GLN A 155 -10.89 5.18 -22.71
C GLN A 155 -11.46 3.85 -22.24
N GLY A 156 -12.66 3.48 -22.68
CA GLY A 156 -13.34 2.24 -22.29
C GLY A 156 -12.90 0.98 -23.05
N GLY A 157 -12.12 1.13 -24.13
CA GLY A 157 -11.67 0.01 -24.97
C GLY A 157 -10.42 -0.70 -24.44
N ARG A 158 -9.59 -1.21 -25.35
CA ARG A 158 -8.40 -2.02 -25.03
C ARG A 158 -7.42 -1.30 -24.09
N ILE A 159 -7.23 -0.01 -24.27
CA ILE A 159 -6.39 0.79 -23.36
C ILE A 159 -7.00 0.88 -21.95
N GLY A 160 -8.33 0.89 -21.84
CA GLY A 160 -9.03 0.79 -20.55
C GLY A 160 -8.76 -0.53 -19.87
N ASP A 161 -8.86 -1.65 -20.60
CA ASP A 161 -8.74 -3.02 -20.05
C ASP A 161 -7.31 -3.36 -19.59
N TYR A 162 -6.29 -2.85 -20.29
CA TYR A 162 -4.90 -3.22 -20.02
C TYR A 162 -4.08 -2.16 -19.29
N LEU A 163 -4.58 -0.92 -19.20
CA LEU A 163 -3.85 0.16 -18.53
C LEU A 163 -4.68 0.80 -17.42
N TRP A 164 -5.81 1.46 -17.78
CA TRP A 164 -6.47 2.34 -16.81
C TRP A 164 -7.18 1.59 -15.69
N ARG A 165 -7.99 0.56 -16.02
CA ARG A 165 -8.70 -0.25 -15.03
C ARG A 165 -7.75 -1.04 -14.14
N PRO A 166 -6.74 -1.77 -14.68
CA PRO A 166 -5.73 -2.42 -13.85
C PRO A 166 -4.94 -1.45 -12.96
N LEU A 167 -4.59 -0.27 -13.47
CA LEU A 167 -3.90 0.74 -12.69
C LEU A 167 -4.79 1.29 -11.57
N CYS A 168 -6.08 1.50 -11.85
CA CYS A 168 -7.05 1.91 -10.83
C CYS A 168 -7.17 0.86 -9.71
N VAL A 169 -7.35 -0.41 -10.07
CA VAL A 169 -7.46 -1.50 -9.09
C VAL A 169 -6.15 -1.67 -8.32
N ALA A 170 -4.99 -1.63 -9.00
CA ALA A 170 -3.70 -1.76 -8.33
C ALA A 170 -3.41 -0.63 -7.33
N ALA A 171 -3.86 0.60 -7.63
CA ALA A 171 -3.60 1.76 -6.79
C ALA A 171 -4.65 2.00 -5.71
N LEU A 172 -5.93 1.76 -6.00
CA LEU A 172 -7.06 2.07 -5.11
C LEU A 172 -7.67 0.82 -4.46
N ASN A 173 -7.33 -0.36 -4.95
CA ASN A 173 -7.97 -1.64 -4.59
C ASN A 173 -9.51 -1.54 -4.60
N THR A 174 -10.06 -0.77 -5.50
CA THR A 174 -11.49 -0.51 -5.62
C THR A 174 -11.89 -0.66 -7.10
N PRO A 175 -12.99 -1.38 -7.43
CA PRO A 175 -13.44 -1.51 -8.81
C PRO A 175 -13.66 -0.13 -9.46
N PRO A 176 -13.28 0.07 -10.74
CA PRO A 176 -13.38 1.37 -11.42
C PRO A 176 -14.78 2.00 -11.41
N GLN A 177 -15.83 1.16 -11.34
CA GLN A 177 -17.23 1.58 -11.25
C GLN A 177 -17.56 2.26 -9.91
N GLN A 178 -16.78 1.97 -8.87
CA GLN A 178 -16.94 2.50 -7.52
C GLN A 178 -15.80 3.43 -7.11
N ALA A 179 -14.66 3.37 -7.81
CA ALA A 179 -13.45 4.08 -7.46
C ALA A 179 -13.55 5.59 -7.74
N SER A 180 -13.09 6.41 -6.82
CA SER A 180 -13.02 7.87 -6.92
C SER A 180 -12.06 8.33 -8.02
N ALA A 181 -12.55 9.12 -8.97
CA ALA A 181 -11.71 9.75 -9.98
C ALA A 181 -10.79 10.82 -9.37
N GLN A 182 -11.20 11.47 -8.27
CA GLN A 182 -10.36 12.42 -7.53
C GLN A 182 -9.12 11.74 -6.96
N VAL A 183 -9.29 10.59 -6.28
CA VAL A 183 -8.18 9.82 -5.71
C VAL A 183 -7.31 9.22 -6.81
N PHE A 184 -7.92 8.69 -7.88
CA PHE A 184 -7.19 8.17 -9.04
C PHE A 184 -6.37 9.26 -9.74
N ALA A 185 -6.92 10.47 -9.90
CA ALA A 185 -6.20 11.59 -10.48
C ALA A 185 -4.98 12.01 -9.64
N ALA A 186 -5.06 11.94 -8.31
CA ALA A 186 -3.90 12.17 -7.44
C ALA A 186 -2.78 11.13 -7.68
N VAL A 187 -3.15 9.86 -7.85
CA VAL A 187 -2.18 8.81 -8.23
C VAL A 187 -1.53 9.13 -9.57
N LEU A 188 -2.32 9.49 -10.60
CA LEU A 188 -1.80 9.82 -11.93
C LEU A 188 -0.90 11.06 -11.90
N ARG A 189 -1.24 12.06 -11.07
CA ARG A 189 -0.41 13.25 -10.86
C ARG A 189 0.98 12.88 -10.33
N ASP A 190 1.01 12.10 -9.27
CA ASP A 190 2.25 11.87 -8.52
C ASP A 190 3.12 10.77 -9.15
N SER A 191 2.51 9.73 -9.76
CA SER A 191 3.25 8.64 -10.39
C SER A 191 3.61 8.89 -11.85
N LEU A 192 2.74 9.54 -12.62
CA LEU A 192 2.90 9.65 -14.07
C LEU A 192 3.24 11.06 -14.55
N ALA A 193 2.84 12.09 -13.80
CA ALA A 193 3.15 13.48 -14.12
C ALA A 193 4.30 14.06 -13.26
N GLY A 194 4.81 13.28 -12.31
CA GLY A 194 5.95 13.61 -11.44
C GLY A 194 7.31 13.48 -12.11
N SER A 195 8.36 13.18 -11.35
CA SER A 195 9.70 12.90 -11.88
C SER A 195 9.73 11.60 -12.71
N GLN A 196 10.75 11.42 -13.55
CA GLN A 196 10.88 10.25 -14.43
C GLN A 196 10.85 8.93 -13.65
N ASP A 197 11.49 8.90 -12.50
CA ASP A 197 11.60 7.75 -11.61
C ASP A 197 10.40 7.56 -10.66
N ALA A 198 9.46 8.52 -10.65
CA ALA A 198 8.26 8.42 -9.81
C ALA A 198 7.35 7.24 -10.19
N SER A 199 7.34 6.87 -11.46
CA SER A 199 6.57 5.72 -11.97
C SER A 199 7.30 4.38 -11.87
N ASP A 200 8.59 4.34 -11.52
CA ASP A 200 9.32 3.09 -11.40
C ASP A 200 8.62 2.12 -10.46
N LEU A 201 8.58 0.85 -10.84
CA LEU A 201 8.15 -0.23 -9.97
C LEU A 201 9.27 -0.55 -8.98
N VAL A 202 8.94 -0.62 -7.71
CA VAL A 202 9.88 -0.97 -6.63
C VAL A 202 9.34 -2.22 -5.95
N LEU A 203 9.88 -3.37 -6.34
CA LEU A 203 9.43 -4.69 -5.91
C LEU A 203 10.24 -5.17 -4.72
N PRO A 204 9.61 -5.48 -3.56
CA PRO A 204 10.31 -6.01 -2.39
C PRO A 204 10.97 -7.37 -2.70
N ARG A 205 12.23 -7.51 -2.26
CA ARG A 205 13.02 -8.76 -2.27
C ARG A 205 13.07 -9.45 -0.92
N VAL A 206 12.66 -8.75 0.12
CA VAL A 206 12.48 -9.26 1.48
C VAL A 206 10.99 -9.17 1.85
N ASP A 207 10.58 -9.85 2.92
CA ASP A 207 9.21 -9.69 3.39
C ASP A 207 8.93 -8.27 3.90
N LEU A 208 7.66 -7.89 3.94
CA LEU A 208 7.24 -6.52 4.24
C LEU A 208 7.50 -6.10 5.69
N SER A 209 7.62 -7.05 6.64
CA SER A 209 8.04 -6.73 8.01
C SER A 209 9.52 -6.36 8.06
N GLN A 210 10.38 -7.11 7.37
CA GLN A 210 11.81 -6.81 7.25
C GLN A 210 12.07 -5.55 6.43
N LEU A 211 11.22 -5.26 5.43
CA LEU A 211 11.41 -4.14 4.52
C LEU A 211 11.45 -2.80 5.27
N PHE A 212 10.58 -2.60 6.27
CA PHE A 212 10.56 -1.34 7.03
C PHE A 212 10.24 -1.51 8.52
N PRO A 213 9.13 -2.14 8.95
CA PRO A 213 8.69 -2.10 10.35
C PRO A 213 9.68 -2.68 11.36
N GLU A 214 10.33 -3.80 11.08
CA GLU A 214 11.32 -4.41 11.99
C GLU A 214 12.59 -3.54 12.12
N ARG A 215 13.09 -3.02 10.99
CA ARG A 215 14.24 -2.08 11.00
C ARG A 215 13.91 -0.77 11.69
N ALA A 216 12.68 -0.29 11.51
CA ALA A 216 12.18 0.87 12.23
C ALA A 216 12.11 0.62 13.75
N ALA A 217 11.68 -0.59 14.16
CA ALA A 217 11.66 -0.98 15.57
C ALA A 217 13.07 -1.03 16.17
N GLU A 218 14.04 -1.59 15.47
CA GLU A 218 15.45 -1.57 15.89
C GLU A 218 15.99 -0.14 15.97
N TYR A 219 15.64 0.70 15.00
CA TYR A 219 16.05 2.09 14.96
C TYR A 219 15.50 2.88 16.17
N VAL A 220 14.25 2.68 16.52
CA VAL A 220 13.60 3.28 17.70
C VAL A 220 14.29 2.82 18.99
N ARG A 221 14.53 1.50 19.15
CA ARG A 221 15.22 0.93 20.33
C ARG A 221 16.64 1.49 20.50
N LYS A 222 17.40 1.61 19.40
CA LYS A 222 18.76 2.20 19.42
C LYS A 222 18.78 3.66 19.87
N ARG A 223 17.63 4.37 19.86
CA ARG A 223 17.45 5.75 20.32
C ARG A 223 16.77 5.85 21.70
N GLY A 224 16.73 4.76 22.45
CA GLY A 224 16.15 4.73 23.80
C GLY A 224 14.63 4.66 23.84
N GLY A 225 13.96 4.39 22.71
CA GLY A 225 12.54 4.08 22.67
C GLY A 225 12.29 2.58 22.90
N GLU A 226 11.02 2.23 23.08
CA GLU A 226 10.57 0.86 23.28
C GLU A 226 9.61 0.44 22.18
N VAL A 227 9.66 -0.84 21.78
CA VAL A 227 8.67 -1.46 20.89
C VAL A 227 8.25 -2.77 21.54
N ARG A 228 7.02 -2.82 22.01
CA ARG A 228 6.42 -3.93 22.75
C ARG A 228 5.46 -4.67 21.84
N THR A 229 5.83 -5.88 21.44
CA THR A 229 5.00 -6.77 20.63
C THR A 229 4.25 -7.76 21.52
N GLY A 230 3.09 -8.26 21.06
CA GLY A 230 2.21 -9.12 21.85
C GLY A 230 1.42 -8.35 22.93
N GLU A 231 1.45 -7.02 22.92
CA GLU A 231 0.80 -6.16 23.92
C GLU A 231 -0.38 -5.40 23.29
N THR A 232 -1.60 -5.81 23.65
CA THR A 232 -2.82 -5.21 23.12
C THR A 232 -3.29 -4.06 24.01
N VAL A 233 -3.48 -2.89 23.42
CA VAL A 233 -4.09 -1.74 24.10
C VAL A 233 -5.61 -1.80 23.94
N HIS A 234 -6.31 -2.06 25.03
CA HIS A 234 -7.77 -2.19 25.08
C HIS A 234 -8.50 -0.86 25.31
N GLY A 235 -7.79 0.19 25.74
CA GLY A 235 -8.33 1.50 26.01
C GLY A 235 -7.23 2.48 26.43
N ILE A 236 -7.60 3.75 26.50
CA ILE A 236 -6.78 4.83 27.02
C ILE A 236 -7.54 5.44 28.20
N GLU A 237 -6.94 5.41 29.37
CA GLU A 237 -7.50 5.99 30.58
C GLU A 237 -7.36 7.52 30.62
N PRO A 238 -8.14 8.23 31.45
CA PRO A 238 -8.00 9.68 31.62
C PRO A 238 -6.55 10.09 31.89
N GLY A 239 -6.12 11.21 31.29
CA GLY A 239 -4.73 11.66 31.37
C GLY A 239 -3.78 10.92 30.46
N LEU A 240 -4.30 10.30 29.37
CA LEU A 240 -3.52 9.57 28.36
C LEU A 240 -2.67 8.43 28.98
N ARG A 241 -3.30 7.64 29.86
CA ARG A 241 -2.64 6.48 30.47
C ARG A 241 -2.94 5.21 29.70
N ILE A 242 -1.90 4.40 29.48
CA ILE A 242 -1.97 3.09 28.84
C ILE A 242 -1.22 2.09 29.71
N ALA A 243 -1.86 0.97 30.07
CA ALA A 243 -1.25 -0.07 30.91
C ALA A 243 -0.63 0.47 32.22
N GLY A 244 -1.27 1.48 32.83
CA GLY A 244 -0.78 2.11 34.05
C GLY A 244 0.33 3.16 33.86
N GLU A 245 0.85 3.34 32.67
CA GLU A 245 1.88 4.33 32.34
C GLU A 245 1.24 5.62 31.77
N SER A 246 1.78 6.78 32.13
CA SER A 246 1.31 8.09 31.64
C SER A 246 2.14 8.53 30.46
N PHE A 247 1.48 9.16 29.47
CA PHE A 247 2.09 9.71 28.27
C PHE A 247 1.67 11.17 28.07
N SER A 248 2.56 11.98 27.55
CA SER A 248 2.24 13.37 27.21
C SER A 248 1.32 13.44 26.00
N GLN A 249 1.49 12.51 25.04
CA GLN A 249 0.68 12.40 23.86
C GLN A 249 0.57 10.93 23.39
N VAL A 250 -0.48 10.64 22.64
CA VAL A 250 -0.75 9.30 22.08
C VAL A 250 -1.08 9.40 20.60
N ILE A 251 -0.50 8.53 19.80
CA ILE A 251 -0.87 8.32 18.38
C ILE A 251 -1.56 6.97 18.26
N LEU A 252 -2.84 6.96 17.88
CA LEU A 252 -3.55 5.74 17.49
C LEU A 252 -3.28 5.44 16.01
N ALA A 253 -2.40 4.48 15.76
CA ALA A 253 -1.98 4.08 14.42
C ALA A 253 -2.55 2.72 14.02
N VAL A 254 -3.81 2.48 14.36
CA VAL A 254 -4.56 1.25 14.09
C VAL A 254 -5.56 1.45 12.94
N ALA A 255 -6.06 0.35 12.35
CA ALA A 255 -7.04 0.42 11.28
C ALA A 255 -8.41 0.92 11.79
N PRO A 256 -9.26 1.53 10.94
CA PRO A 256 -10.54 2.12 11.36
C PRO A 256 -11.43 1.14 12.14
N TYR A 257 -11.50 -0.12 11.72
CA TYR A 257 -12.29 -1.15 12.41
C TYR A 257 -11.77 -1.53 13.81
N GLN A 258 -10.56 -1.12 14.14
CA GLN A 258 -9.94 -1.33 15.45
C GLN A 258 -10.12 -0.13 16.40
N LEU A 259 -10.70 0.97 15.92
CA LEU A 259 -10.90 2.19 16.71
C LEU A 259 -12.09 2.11 17.69
N LYS A 260 -12.95 1.09 17.57
CA LYS A 260 -14.14 0.92 18.41
C LYS A 260 -13.90 1.03 19.93
N PRO A 261 -12.83 0.44 20.51
CA PRO A 261 -12.54 0.58 21.94
C PRO A 261 -12.23 2.02 22.39
N PHE A 262 -11.86 2.89 21.45
CA PHE A 262 -11.47 4.27 21.69
C PHE A 262 -12.56 5.29 21.29
N ALA A 263 -13.73 4.83 20.84
CA ALA A 263 -14.76 5.69 20.24
C ALA A 263 -15.15 6.90 21.10
N ALA A 264 -15.22 6.74 22.42
CA ALA A 264 -15.55 7.84 23.34
C ALA A 264 -14.55 9.00 23.32
N LEU A 265 -13.31 8.75 22.83
CA LEU A 265 -12.22 9.72 22.78
C LEU A 265 -12.08 10.39 21.40
N LEU A 266 -12.68 9.79 20.37
CA LEU A 266 -12.39 10.11 18.95
C LEU A 266 -13.45 10.98 18.28
N GLY A 267 -14.65 11.12 18.90
CA GLY A 267 -15.80 11.76 18.26
C GLY A 267 -16.37 10.90 17.13
N ASN A 268 -17.09 11.53 16.20
CA ASN A 268 -17.68 10.83 15.08
C ASN A 268 -16.63 10.51 14.03
N LEU A 269 -16.52 9.23 13.70
CA LEU A 269 -15.69 8.73 12.60
C LEU A 269 -16.59 8.21 11.49
N PRO A 270 -16.18 8.36 10.22
CA PRO A 270 -16.91 7.77 9.10
C PRO A 270 -16.95 6.24 9.20
N ASP A 271 -18.08 5.65 8.80
CA ASP A 271 -18.18 4.22 8.57
C ASP A 271 -17.59 3.86 7.21
N TYR A 272 -16.69 2.86 7.19
CA TYR A 272 -16.03 2.42 5.98
C TYR A 272 -16.48 1.04 5.55
N THR A 273 -16.69 0.89 4.25
CA THR A 273 -16.65 -0.42 3.59
C THR A 273 -15.21 -0.76 3.22
N TYR A 274 -14.91 -2.04 3.03
CA TYR A 274 -13.55 -2.52 2.83
C TYR A 274 -13.46 -3.37 1.56
N GLN A 275 -12.33 -3.28 0.90
CA GLN A 275 -11.97 -4.12 -0.23
C GLN A 275 -10.93 -5.15 0.20
N PRO A 276 -11.12 -6.43 -0.21
CA PRO A 276 -10.18 -7.50 0.11
C PRO A 276 -8.99 -7.54 -0.84
N ILE A 277 -7.92 -8.19 -0.40
CA ILE A 277 -6.83 -8.67 -1.26
C ILE A 277 -6.56 -10.13 -0.91
N TYR A 278 -6.52 -10.98 -1.94
CA TYR A 278 -6.15 -12.38 -1.83
C TYR A 278 -4.82 -12.61 -2.54
N THR A 279 -3.91 -13.29 -1.87
CA THR A 279 -2.66 -13.75 -2.48
C THR A 279 -2.60 -15.26 -2.36
N CYS A 280 -2.55 -15.94 -3.50
CA CYS A 280 -2.37 -17.39 -3.56
C CYS A 280 -0.91 -17.69 -3.88
N TYR A 281 -0.20 -18.27 -2.93
CA TYR A 281 1.16 -18.79 -3.11
C TYR A 281 1.10 -20.22 -3.61
N LEU A 282 1.87 -20.50 -4.67
CA LEU A 282 1.99 -21.81 -5.31
C LEU A 282 3.46 -22.18 -5.36
N GLN A 283 3.85 -23.27 -4.68
CA GLN A 283 5.21 -23.79 -4.71
C GLN A 283 5.31 -24.95 -5.69
N TYR A 284 6.10 -24.78 -6.71
CA TYR A 284 6.37 -25.80 -7.71
C TYR A 284 7.62 -26.62 -7.38
N PRO A 285 7.71 -27.89 -7.85
CA PRO A 285 8.91 -28.73 -7.68
C PRO A 285 10.14 -28.18 -8.38
N GLU A 286 9.94 -27.48 -9.49
CA GLU A 286 10.97 -26.89 -10.31
C GLU A 286 10.82 -25.37 -10.38
N ARG A 287 11.88 -24.70 -10.86
CA ARG A 287 11.85 -23.26 -11.10
C ARG A 287 10.79 -22.92 -12.16
N VAL A 288 9.93 -21.97 -11.85
CA VAL A 288 8.96 -21.39 -12.78
C VAL A 288 9.51 -20.06 -13.23
N THR A 289 9.82 -19.94 -14.53
CA THR A 289 10.35 -18.71 -15.12
C THR A 289 9.25 -17.95 -15.83
N LEU A 290 8.96 -16.74 -15.39
CA LEU A 290 8.06 -15.82 -16.09
C LEU A 290 8.85 -14.86 -16.99
N PRO A 291 8.23 -14.31 -18.05
CA PRO A 291 8.90 -13.35 -18.95
C PRO A 291 9.26 -12.02 -18.27
N SER A 292 8.78 -11.78 -17.06
CA SER A 292 9.03 -10.62 -16.22
C SER A 292 8.81 -11.02 -14.75
N PRO A 293 9.48 -10.39 -13.78
CA PRO A 293 9.20 -10.64 -12.35
C PRO A 293 7.74 -10.42 -11.95
N MET A 294 7.00 -9.64 -12.73
CA MET A 294 5.57 -9.40 -12.59
C MET A 294 4.90 -9.56 -13.96
N LEU A 295 3.84 -10.37 -14.03
CA LEU A 295 3.10 -10.66 -15.25
C LEU A 295 1.60 -10.46 -15.01
N GLY A 296 0.94 -9.66 -15.85
CA GLY A 296 -0.51 -9.49 -15.84
C GLY A 296 -1.23 -10.63 -16.57
N LEU A 297 -2.37 -11.04 -16.03
CA LEU A 297 -3.33 -11.90 -16.73
C LEU A 297 -4.54 -11.04 -17.14
N SER A 298 -4.95 -11.17 -18.39
CA SER A 298 -6.04 -10.35 -18.97
C SER A 298 -7.41 -10.97 -18.84
N ALA A 299 -7.48 -12.22 -18.39
CA ALA A 299 -8.71 -12.98 -18.20
C ALA A 299 -8.63 -13.81 -16.92
N GLY A 300 -9.79 -14.11 -16.33
CA GLY A 300 -9.87 -14.91 -15.12
C GLY A 300 -9.93 -14.07 -13.84
N LEU A 301 -9.60 -14.70 -12.71
CA LEU A 301 -9.60 -14.08 -11.39
C LEU A 301 -8.26 -13.44 -11.04
N VAL A 302 -7.16 -14.07 -11.46
CA VAL A 302 -5.80 -13.61 -11.16
C VAL A 302 -5.49 -12.38 -12.01
N GLN A 303 -5.16 -11.28 -11.38
CA GLN A 303 -4.77 -10.05 -12.07
C GLN A 303 -3.27 -9.98 -12.32
N TRP A 304 -2.47 -10.37 -11.33
CA TRP A 304 -1.01 -10.32 -11.38
C TRP A 304 -0.38 -11.57 -10.82
N VAL A 305 0.67 -12.02 -11.48
CA VAL A 305 1.52 -13.13 -11.05
C VAL A 305 2.93 -12.61 -10.80
N PHE A 306 3.53 -13.00 -9.68
CA PHE A 306 4.90 -12.62 -9.33
C PHE A 306 5.79 -13.85 -9.24
N ASP A 307 6.93 -13.79 -9.92
CA ASP A 307 8.01 -14.75 -9.78
C ASP A 307 8.81 -14.42 -8.51
N ARG A 308 8.55 -15.16 -7.44
CA ARG A 308 9.20 -14.91 -6.15
C ARG A 308 10.70 -15.25 -6.16
N ASP A 309 11.14 -16.19 -7.03
CA ASP A 309 12.55 -16.51 -7.23
C ASP A 309 13.29 -15.31 -7.86
N ALA A 310 12.73 -14.70 -8.89
CA ALA A 310 13.29 -13.49 -9.49
C ALA A 310 13.35 -12.31 -8.51
N LEU A 311 12.53 -12.33 -7.47
CA LEU A 311 12.52 -11.35 -6.39
C LEU A 311 13.38 -11.78 -5.16
N GLY A 312 14.25 -12.78 -5.29
CA GLY A 312 15.13 -13.22 -4.21
C GLY A 312 14.50 -14.20 -3.22
N GLY A 313 13.31 -14.71 -3.52
CA GLY A 313 12.62 -15.73 -2.72
C GLY A 313 12.99 -17.16 -3.10
N THR A 314 12.15 -18.11 -2.68
CA THR A 314 12.38 -19.54 -2.93
C THR A 314 12.19 -19.89 -4.40
N PRO A 315 13.11 -20.68 -5.01
CA PRO A 315 12.94 -21.19 -6.36
C PRO A 315 11.62 -21.97 -6.54
N GLY A 316 10.91 -21.66 -7.63
CA GLY A 316 9.62 -22.27 -7.93
C GLY A 316 8.43 -21.73 -7.12
N LEU A 317 8.64 -20.74 -6.26
CA LEU A 317 7.56 -20.07 -5.56
C LEU A 317 6.98 -18.93 -6.44
N VAL A 318 5.68 -18.98 -6.66
CA VAL A 318 4.92 -17.99 -7.42
C VAL A 318 3.80 -17.44 -6.53
N SER A 319 3.50 -16.15 -6.62
CA SER A 319 2.33 -15.55 -5.97
C SER A 319 1.35 -15.01 -7.01
N CYS A 320 0.09 -15.42 -6.91
CA CYS A 320 -1.03 -14.96 -7.72
C CYS A 320 -1.85 -13.98 -6.89
N MET A 321 -2.08 -12.76 -7.40
CA MET A 321 -2.78 -11.70 -6.69
C MET A 321 -4.17 -11.46 -7.27
N ILE A 322 -5.16 -11.36 -6.38
CA ILE A 322 -6.55 -11.03 -6.69
C ILE A 322 -6.95 -9.87 -5.78
N SER A 323 -7.22 -8.73 -6.39
CA SER A 323 -7.56 -7.47 -5.71
C SER A 323 -9.02 -7.13 -5.91
N ALA A 324 -9.56 -6.33 -5.00
CA ALA A 324 -10.94 -5.87 -4.92
C ALA A 324 -11.94 -7.01 -4.65
N GLU A 325 -13.21 -6.65 -4.51
CA GLU A 325 -14.30 -7.60 -4.29
C GLU A 325 -14.61 -8.45 -5.52
N GLY A 326 -15.13 -9.65 -5.32
CA GLY A 326 -15.51 -10.54 -6.41
C GLY A 326 -15.96 -11.92 -5.92
N ALA A 327 -16.28 -12.82 -6.87
CA ALA A 327 -16.78 -14.17 -6.58
C ALA A 327 -15.81 -15.01 -5.72
N HIS A 328 -14.51 -14.75 -5.82
CA HIS A 328 -13.44 -15.44 -5.07
C HIS A 328 -13.61 -15.34 -3.54
N GLN A 329 -14.33 -14.33 -3.04
CA GLN A 329 -14.57 -14.17 -1.59
C GLN A 329 -15.44 -15.28 -0.99
N HIS A 330 -16.21 -15.98 -1.83
CA HIS A 330 -17.13 -17.07 -1.44
C HIS A 330 -16.57 -18.46 -1.75
N MET A 331 -15.36 -18.53 -2.34
CA MET A 331 -14.71 -19.79 -2.70
C MET A 331 -13.90 -20.35 -1.52
N ALA A 332 -13.82 -21.68 -1.45
CA ALA A 332 -12.91 -22.33 -0.53
C ALA A 332 -11.44 -22.11 -0.98
N HIS A 333 -10.52 -21.96 -0.04
CA HIS A 333 -9.11 -21.71 -0.35
C HIS A 333 -8.48 -22.76 -1.30
N PRO A 334 -8.73 -24.09 -1.13
CA PRO A 334 -8.23 -25.09 -2.09
C PRO A 334 -8.78 -24.91 -3.51
N GLU A 335 -10.05 -24.55 -3.64
CA GLU A 335 -10.70 -24.27 -4.92
C GLU A 335 -10.06 -23.05 -5.59
N LEU A 336 -9.88 -21.98 -4.84
CA LEU A 336 -9.23 -20.77 -5.35
C LEU A 336 -7.77 -21.04 -5.76
N ALA A 337 -7.04 -21.87 -5.01
CA ALA A 337 -5.69 -22.28 -5.38
C ALA A 337 -5.65 -23.10 -6.68
N ALA A 338 -6.63 -23.98 -6.88
CA ALA A 338 -6.75 -24.76 -8.12
C ALA A 338 -7.05 -23.85 -9.33
N ILE A 339 -7.89 -22.84 -9.16
CA ILE A 339 -8.16 -21.83 -10.21
C ILE A 339 -6.89 -21.05 -10.52
N CYS A 340 -6.17 -20.53 -9.51
CA CYS A 340 -4.90 -19.83 -9.71
C CYS A 340 -3.87 -20.68 -10.45
N HIS A 341 -3.73 -21.95 -10.10
CA HIS A 341 -2.88 -22.88 -10.83
C HIS A 341 -3.33 -23.06 -12.27
N GLY A 342 -4.64 -23.27 -12.50
CA GLY A 342 -5.21 -23.46 -13.83
C GLY A 342 -4.99 -22.24 -14.75
N GLU A 343 -5.18 -21.03 -14.24
CA GLU A 343 -4.92 -19.80 -15.00
C GLU A 343 -3.44 -19.63 -15.32
N LEU A 344 -2.55 -19.93 -14.37
CA LEU A 344 -1.10 -19.89 -14.58
C LEU A 344 -0.65 -20.95 -15.61
N ALA A 345 -1.23 -22.15 -15.61
CA ALA A 345 -0.93 -23.23 -16.55
C ALA A 345 -1.32 -22.89 -18.00
N GLN A 346 -2.21 -21.93 -18.22
CA GLN A 346 -2.51 -21.41 -19.57
C GLN A 346 -1.34 -20.58 -20.15
N VAL A 347 -0.49 -20.04 -19.28
CA VAL A 347 0.61 -19.13 -19.64
C VAL A 347 1.96 -19.81 -19.59
N VAL A 348 2.15 -20.70 -18.61
CA VAL A 348 3.39 -21.46 -18.42
C VAL A 348 3.19 -22.88 -18.95
N LYS A 349 3.86 -23.20 -20.07
CA LYS A 349 3.76 -24.51 -20.70
C LYS A 349 4.27 -25.63 -19.79
N ALA A 350 3.57 -26.76 -19.79
CA ALA A 350 3.93 -27.96 -19.02
C ALA A 350 4.14 -27.72 -17.52
N LEU A 351 3.38 -26.79 -16.93
CA LEU A 351 3.45 -26.49 -15.52
C LEU A 351 2.99 -27.70 -14.68
N PRO A 352 3.85 -28.30 -13.82
CA PRO A 352 3.46 -29.43 -13.00
C PRO A 352 2.50 -28.99 -11.88
N PRO A 353 1.82 -29.90 -11.20
CA PRO A 353 1.04 -29.53 -10.02
C PRO A 353 1.93 -28.94 -8.93
N PRO A 354 1.47 -27.97 -8.14
CA PRO A 354 2.24 -27.40 -7.05
C PRO A 354 2.42 -28.44 -5.92
N LYS A 355 3.58 -28.39 -5.25
CA LYS A 355 3.85 -29.19 -4.05
C LYS A 355 2.94 -28.82 -2.88
N TRP A 356 2.69 -27.53 -2.75
CA TRP A 356 1.74 -26.95 -1.79
C TRP A 356 1.18 -25.64 -2.34
N SER A 357 0.07 -25.24 -1.78
CA SER A 357 -0.55 -23.94 -2.02
C SER A 357 -0.95 -23.29 -0.69
N GLN A 358 -0.88 -21.97 -0.62
CA GLN A 358 -1.31 -21.19 0.53
C GLN A 358 -2.07 -19.96 0.05
N VAL A 359 -3.34 -19.88 0.39
CA VAL A 359 -4.12 -18.65 0.20
C VAL A 359 -4.07 -17.81 1.46
N VAL A 360 -3.63 -16.58 1.32
CA VAL A 360 -3.66 -15.54 2.36
C VAL A 360 -4.72 -14.52 1.95
N ALA A 361 -5.71 -14.30 2.80
CA ALA A 361 -6.84 -13.42 2.53
C ALA A 361 -6.89 -12.29 3.55
N GLU A 362 -6.55 -11.08 3.14
CA GLU A 362 -6.80 -9.88 3.94
C GLU A 362 -8.15 -9.28 3.52
N LYS A 363 -9.20 -9.63 4.27
CA LYS A 363 -10.57 -9.24 3.95
C LYS A 363 -10.85 -7.74 4.10
N ARG A 364 -10.06 -7.04 4.89
CA ARG A 364 -10.13 -5.59 5.11
C ARG A 364 -8.82 -4.92 4.77
N ALA A 365 -8.31 -5.24 3.56
CA ALA A 365 -7.01 -4.77 3.10
C ALA A 365 -6.97 -3.24 2.97
N THR A 366 -8.00 -2.66 2.37
CA THR A 366 -8.12 -1.21 2.19
C THR A 366 -9.56 -0.76 2.47
N ILE A 367 -9.75 0.50 2.85
CA ILE A 367 -11.07 1.13 2.76
C ILE A 367 -11.45 1.30 1.30
N THR A 368 -12.74 1.20 0.96
CA THR A 368 -13.24 1.44 -0.40
C THR A 368 -13.09 2.90 -0.74
N CYS A 369 -12.34 3.22 -1.80
CA CYS A 369 -12.11 4.59 -2.28
C CYS A 369 -13.25 5.08 -3.18
N SER A 370 -14.45 5.28 -2.63
CA SER A 370 -15.60 5.77 -3.39
C SER A 370 -15.55 7.29 -3.62
N PRO A 371 -16.26 7.81 -4.65
CA PRO A 371 -16.43 9.25 -4.81
C PRO A 371 -17.00 9.91 -3.54
N GLY A 372 -16.38 11.02 -3.14
CA GLY A 372 -16.78 11.75 -1.93
C GLY A 372 -16.40 11.08 -0.62
N ILE A 373 -15.46 10.11 -0.62
CA ILE A 373 -15.02 9.44 0.61
C ILE A 373 -14.52 10.44 1.65
N GLU A 374 -15.11 10.40 2.84
CA GLU A 374 -14.70 11.23 3.97
C GLU A 374 -13.47 10.66 4.66
N ARG A 375 -12.56 11.54 5.05
CA ARG A 375 -11.34 11.21 5.78
C ARG A 375 -11.30 12.00 7.08
N PRO A 376 -11.11 11.37 8.26
CA PRO A 376 -11.06 12.08 9.52
C PRO A 376 -9.79 12.94 9.60
N ALA A 377 -9.89 14.06 10.30
CA ALA A 377 -8.70 14.78 10.73
C ALA A 377 -7.84 13.90 11.65
N GLN A 378 -6.55 14.21 11.72
CA GLN A 378 -5.67 13.49 12.66
C GLN A 378 -5.89 13.92 14.11
N GLU A 379 -6.29 15.18 14.32
CA GLU A 379 -6.66 15.71 15.62
C GLU A 379 -8.00 15.13 16.07
N THR A 380 -8.04 14.70 17.32
CA THR A 380 -9.27 14.22 17.97
C THR A 380 -9.80 15.26 18.95
N PRO A 381 -11.06 15.16 19.41
CA PRO A 381 -11.56 16.00 20.49
C PRO A 381 -10.79 15.85 21.81
N THR A 382 -10.06 14.75 22.00
CA THR A 382 -9.25 14.52 23.19
C THR A 382 -7.88 15.18 23.03
N PRO A 383 -7.53 16.20 23.83
CA PRO A 383 -6.23 16.86 23.74
C PRO A 383 -5.07 15.87 23.88
N GLY A 384 -4.08 15.97 23.00
CA GLY A 384 -2.91 15.09 22.99
C GLY A 384 -3.11 13.72 22.36
N LEU A 385 -4.30 13.41 21.85
CA LEU A 385 -4.61 12.17 21.14
C LEU A 385 -4.73 12.44 19.63
N LEU A 386 -3.93 11.74 18.83
CA LEU A 386 -3.89 11.87 17.36
C LEU A 386 -4.21 10.53 16.69
N LEU A 387 -4.81 10.60 15.50
CA LEU A 387 -4.97 9.46 14.59
C LEU A 387 -3.84 9.41 13.58
N ALA A 388 -3.41 8.20 13.23
CA ALA A 388 -2.55 7.94 12.08
C ALA A 388 -2.99 6.68 11.34
N GLY A 389 -2.86 6.70 10.02
CA GLY A 389 -3.23 5.59 9.14
C GLY A 389 -3.52 6.09 7.73
N ASP A 390 -3.53 5.17 6.78
CA ASP A 390 -3.84 5.43 5.37
C ASP A 390 -5.21 6.12 5.17
N TYR A 391 -6.15 5.86 6.06
CA TYR A 391 -7.50 6.44 6.07
C TYR A 391 -7.56 7.92 6.51
N THR A 392 -6.49 8.47 7.06
CA THR A 392 -6.40 9.89 7.45
C THR A 392 -5.67 10.75 6.41
N ASP A 393 -5.23 10.16 5.30
CA ASP A 393 -4.62 10.94 4.23
C ASP A 393 -5.72 11.58 3.36
N PRO A 394 -5.72 12.90 3.16
CA PRO A 394 -6.82 13.59 2.48
C PRO A 394 -6.86 13.34 0.96
N GLU A 395 -5.75 13.00 0.35
CA GLU A 395 -5.65 12.93 -1.12
C GLU A 395 -5.25 11.55 -1.65
N TYR A 396 -4.45 10.79 -0.87
CA TYR A 396 -3.90 9.53 -1.34
C TYR A 396 -4.86 8.35 -1.18
N PRO A 397 -4.73 7.33 -2.05
CA PRO A 397 -5.40 6.04 -1.82
C PRO A 397 -4.82 5.35 -0.56
N PRO A 398 -5.52 4.32 -0.03
CA PRO A 398 -5.08 3.61 1.18
C PRO A 398 -3.91 2.67 0.88
N VAL A 399 -2.74 3.23 0.64
CA VAL A 399 -1.47 2.55 0.33
C VAL A 399 -0.42 2.79 1.42
N LEU A 400 0.70 2.06 1.35
CA LEU A 400 1.78 2.18 2.35
C LEU A 400 2.32 3.60 2.47
N GLU A 401 2.44 4.33 1.37
CA GLU A 401 2.88 5.72 1.36
C GLU A 401 1.92 6.63 2.14
N ALA A 402 0.60 6.48 1.95
CA ALA A 402 -0.39 7.25 2.70
C ALA A 402 -0.30 6.96 4.21
N ALA A 403 -0.12 5.69 4.59
CA ALA A 403 0.10 5.30 5.98
C ALA A 403 1.34 5.98 6.56
N VAL A 404 2.48 5.91 5.85
CA VAL A 404 3.75 6.53 6.27
C VAL A 404 3.62 8.05 6.36
N ARG A 405 3.08 8.70 5.34
CA ARG A 405 2.84 10.17 5.35
C ARG A 405 1.98 10.58 6.54
N SER A 406 0.94 9.82 6.82
CA SER A 406 0.07 10.07 7.97
C SER A 406 0.83 9.97 9.29
N GLY A 407 1.63 8.91 9.50
CA GLY A 407 2.47 8.76 10.70
C GLY A 407 3.45 9.91 10.87
N VAL A 408 4.15 10.30 9.79
CA VAL A 408 5.08 11.45 9.79
C VAL A 408 4.36 12.75 10.12
N ARG A 409 3.16 12.99 9.56
CA ARG A 409 2.38 14.20 9.87
C ARG A 409 1.96 14.24 11.34
N ALA A 410 1.46 13.14 11.89
CA ALA A 410 1.08 13.06 13.30
C ALA A 410 2.28 13.35 14.23
N ALA A 411 3.44 12.75 13.94
CA ALA A 411 4.67 13.02 14.68
C ALA A 411 5.10 14.49 14.58
N ARG A 412 5.08 15.09 13.39
CA ARG A 412 5.42 16.51 13.19
C ARG A 412 4.48 17.46 13.93
N LYS A 413 3.19 17.14 14.04
CA LYS A 413 2.23 17.92 14.85
C LYS A 413 2.62 17.91 16.32
N ILE A 414 2.99 16.73 16.86
CA ILE A 414 3.48 16.61 18.24
C ILE A 414 4.73 17.49 18.44
N LEU A 415 5.71 17.38 17.56
CA LEU A 415 6.97 18.14 17.64
C LEU A 415 6.75 19.65 17.55
N ALA A 416 5.77 20.10 16.75
CA ALA A 416 5.43 21.51 16.63
C ALA A 416 4.72 22.07 17.86
N ALA A 417 3.94 21.23 18.57
CA ALA A 417 3.24 21.61 19.78
C ALA A 417 4.14 21.60 21.04
N THR A 418 5.31 20.94 20.96
CA THR A 418 6.26 20.87 22.09
C THR A 418 7.17 22.10 22.08
N PRO A 419 7.18 22.93 23.13
CA PRO A 419 8.08 24.08 23.20
C PRO A 419 9.54 23.62 23.08
N ARG A 420 10.31 24.24 22.18
CA ARG A 420 11.76 24.00 22.14
C ARG A 420 12.37 24.43 23.47
N ARG A 421 12.96 23.49 24.19
CA ARG A 421 13.82 23.89 25.33
C ARG A 421 14.94 24.75 24.74
N SER A 422 14.97 26.04 25.12
CA SER A 422 16.14 26.88 24.87
C SER A 422 17.32 26.24 25.59
N SER A 423 18.27 25.76 24.80
CA SER A 423 19.58 25.24 25.25
C SER A 423 20.42 26.36 25.88
#